data_3949abd40cb39e36773f47e72981cf19
#
_entry.id   3949abd40cb39e36773f47e72981cf19
#
_cell.length_a   1.000
_cell.length_b   1.000
_cell.length_c   1.000
_cell.angle_alpha   90.00
_cell.angle_beta   90.00
_cell.angle_gamma   90.00
#
_symmetry.space_group_name_H-M   'P 1'
#
loop_
_entity.id
_entity.type
_entity.pdbx_description
1 polymer ?
#
loop_
_entity_poly.entity_id
_entity_poly.type
_entity_poly.pdbx_seq_one_letter_code
_entity_poly.pdbx_strand_id
1 'polypeptide(L)'
;MMRRLMLVGAFVFVATTGQAAEAIEGNWKTASGETAIIAECGGAYCVTLKTGQHAGKQIGRLAGSDGRYTGEITDPAADKTYSGSGAVDGNSLKMKGCVLKVLCKSQTWTRL
;
A
#
# COMPACT_ATOMS: atom_id res chain seq x y z
N MET A 1 -26.58 50.93 1.17
CA MET A 1 -26.39 50.36 1.10
C MET A 1 -25.87 49.42 1.05
N MET A 2 -25.69 49.11 1.01
CA MET A 2 -25.24 48.25 0.99
C MET A 2 -24.65 47.34 0.93
N ARG A 3 -24.44 47.00 0.91
CA ARG A 3 -23.91 46.17 0.84
C ARG A 3 -23.36 45.25 0.76
N ARG A 4 -23.21 44.83 0.78
CA ARG A 4 -22.71 43.98 0.67
C ARG A 4 -22.12 43.06 0.65
N LEU A 5 -21.95 42.70 0.65
CA LEU A 5 -21.42 41.84 0.62
C LEU A 5 -20.90 40.98 0.56
N MET A 6 -20.74 40.50 0.64
CA MET A 6 -20.24 39.63 0.58
C MET A 6 -19.75 38.77 0.55
N LEU A 7 -19.54 38.31 0.50
CA LEU A 7 -19.09 37.40 0.44
C LEU A 7 -18.54 36.58 0.37
N VAL A 8 -18.37 36.16 0.46
CA VAL A 8 -17.86 35.42 0.42
C VAL A 8 -17.44 34.53 0.39
N GLY A 9 -17.14 34.10 0.34
CA GLY A 9 -16.69 33.18 0.40
C GLY A 9 -16.24 32.37 0.43
N ALA A 10 -16.13 32.06 0.45
CA ALA A 10 -15.63 31.19 0.51
C ALA A 10 -15.23 30.28 0.52
N PHE A 11 -15.06 29.94 0.52
CA PHE A 11 -14.68 28.97 0.48
C PHE A 11 -14.15 28.13 0.37
N VAL A 12 -13.98 27.91 0.38
CA VAL A 12 -13.48 27.17 0.26
C VAL A 12 -13.04 26.28 0.36
N PHE A 13 -12.92 25.90 0.46
CA PHE A 13 -12.50 24.98 0.58
C PHE A 13 -11.93 24.19 0.41
N VAL A 14 -11.87 23.95 0.23
CA VAL A 14 -11.38 23.29 0.13
C VAL A 14 -10.90 22.48 0.32
N ALA A 15 -10.75 22.22 0.52
CA ALA A 15 -10.19 21.52 0.82
C ALA A 15 -9.91 20.58 0.81
N THR A 16 -9.90 20.04 0.60
CA THR A 16 -9.68 19.16 0.70
C THR A 16 -9.14 18.45 0.40
N THR A 17 -8.73 18.33 0.39
CA THR A 17 -8.09 17.70 0.20
C THR A 17 -7.86 16.67 0.29
N GLY A 18 -8.28 16.32 0.40
CA GLY A 18 -8.09 14.99 0.64
C GLY A 18 -7.11 14.39 -0.21
N GLN A 19 -6.34 13.70 0.31
CA GLN A 19 -5.48 12.94 -0.42
C GLN A 19 -6.18 11.71 -0.85
N ALA A 20 -6.23 11.40 -2.11
CA ALA A 20 -6.64 10.11 -2.59
C ALA A 20 -5.68 9.08 -2.02
N ALA A 21 -6.18 7.94 -1.58
CA ALA A 21 -5.34 6.85 -1.14
C ALA A 21 -4.47 6.38 -2.31
N GLU A 22 -3.26 5.97 -2.02
CA GLU A 22 -2.42 5.37 -3.05
C GLU A 22 -2.99 4.04 -3.49
N ALA A 23 -2.72 3.67 -4.73
CA ALA A 23 -3.32 2.48 -5.32
C ALA A 23 -3.02 1.20 -4.54
N ILE A 24 -1.89 1.16 -3.85
CA ILE A 24 -1.49 -0.04 -3.11
C ILE A 24 -2.24 -0.19 -1.79
N GLU A 25 -2.88 0.87 -1.28
CA GLU A 25 -3.56 0.80 0.00
C GLU A 25 -4.84 -0.02 -0.11
N GLY A 26 -5.12 -0.76 0.94
CA GLY A 26 -6.34 -1.53 1.03
C GLY A 26 -6.11 -2.96 1.48
N ASN A 27 -7.11 -3.78 1.26
CA ASN A 27 -7.08 -5.20 1.63
C ASN A 27 -6.78 -6.03 0.40
N TRP A 28 -5.90 -6.97 0.56
CA TRP A 28 -5.45 -7.81 -0.54
C TRP A 28 -5.47 -9.28 -0.13
N LYS A 29 -5.81 -10.13 -1.07
CA LYS A 29 -5.70 -11.56 -0.87
C LYS A 29 -4.35 -12.03 -1.39
N THR A 30 -3.55 -12.62 -0.51
CA THR A 30 -2.21 -13.07 -0.88
C THR A 30 -2.27 -14.33 -1.73
N ALA A 31 -1.13 -14.73 -2.29
CA ALA A 31 -1.06 -15.93 -3.10
C ALA A 31 -1.43 -17.18 -2.30
N SER A 32 -1.18 -17.19 -1.00
CA SER A 32 -1.54 -18.32 -0.15
C SER A 32 -2.95 -18.23 0.41
N GLY A 33 -3.70 -17.18 0.06
CA GLY A 33 -5.11 -17.07 0.43
C GLY A 33 -5.38 -16.29 1.70
N GLU A 34 -4.35 -15.72 2.31
CA GLU A 34 -4.54 -14.90 3.50
C GLU A 34 -4.89 -13.47 3.12
N THR A 35 -5.43 -12.73 4.08
CA THR A 35 -5.71 -11.31 3.89
C THR A 35 -4.55 -10.49 4.43
N ALA A 36 -4.08 -9.58 3.61
CA ALA A 36 -3.08 -8.59 4.01
C ALA A 36 -3.69 -7.20 3.91
N ILE A 37 -3.36 -6.35 4.86
CA ILE A 37 -3.73 -4.94 4.80
C ILE A 37 -2.49 -4.15 4.45
N ILE A 38 -2.63 -3.20 3.53
CA ILE A 38 -1.58 -2.26 3.21
C ILE A 38 -2.08 -0.87 3.54
N ALA A 39 -1.36 -0.17 4.41
CA ALA A 39 -1.74 1.15 4.88
C ALA A 39 -0.51 2.00 5.09
N GLU A 40 -0.71 3.30 5.01
CA GLU A 40 0.39 4.23 5.22
C GLU A 40 0.96 4.11 6.61
N CYS A 41 2.29 4.19 6.71
CA CYS A 41 2.99 4.09 7.98
C CYS A 41 4.29 4.91 7.89
N GLY A 42 4.18 6.21 8.19
CA GLY A 42 5.37 7.06 8.26
C GLY A 42 6.09 7.26 6.94
N GLY A 43 5.35 7.66 5.90
CA GLY A 43 5.96 7.96 4.60
C GLY A 43 6.14 6.76 3.71
N ALA A 44 5.66 5.61 4.13
CA ALA A 44 5.71 4.39 3.34
C ALA A 44 4.40 3.64 3.54
N TYR A 45 4.32 2.44 3.00
CA TYR A 45 3.13 1.61 3.10
C TYR A 45 3.53 0.29 3.73
N CYS A 46 2.97 0.01 4.90
CA CYS A 46 3.27 -1.21 5.64
C CYS A 46 2.28 -2.30 5.28
N VAL A 47 2.78 -3.50 5.09
CA VAL A 47 1.98 -4.67 4.77
C VAL A 47 1.88 -5.53 6.01
N THR A 48 0.66 -5.75 6.49
CA THR A 48 0.43 -6.54 7.70
C THR A 48 -0.55 -7.66 7.38
N LEU A 49 -0.21 -8.87 7.79
CA LEU A 49 -1.13 -10.00 7.62
C LEU A 49 -2.24 -9.90 8.65
N LYS A 50 -3.49 -10.11 8.21
CA LYS A 50 -4.66 -10.08 9.08
C LYS A 50 -5.15 -11.46 9.43
N THR A 51 -4.89 -12.45 8.61
CA THR A 51 -5.37 -13.81 8.82
C THR A 51 -4.21 -14.77 8.66
N GLY A 52 -4.43 -16.03 9.02
CA GLY A 52 -3.45 -17.07 8.87
C GLY A 52 -2.55 -17.21 10.08
N GLN A 53 -1.56 -18.07 9.93
CA GLN A 53 -0.67 -18.43 11.01
C GLN A 53 0.15 -17.25 11.52
N HIS A 54 0.41 -16.29 10.66
CA HIS A 54 1.23 -15.12 11.00
C HIS A 54 0.42 -13.84 11.11
N ALA A 55 -0.87 -13.97 11.47
CA ALA A 55 -1.74 -12.81 11.61
C ALA A 55 -1.16 -11.81 12.61
N GLY A 56 -1.21 -10.54 12.25
CA GLY A 56 -0.66 -9.46 13.05
C GLY A 56 0.78 -9.11 12.74
N LYS A 57 1.45 -9.90 11.92
CA LYS A 57 2.85 -9.64 11.60
C LYS A 57 2.97 -8.68 10.42
N GLN A 58 3.82 -7.67 10.57
CA GLN A 58 4.16 -6.81 9.45
C GLN A 58 5.17 -7.54 8.58
N ILE A 59 4.81 -7.72 7.31
CA ILE A 59 5.62 -8.49 6.38
C ILE A 59 6.18 -7.65 5.22
N GLY A 60 5.99 -6.34 5.28
CA GLY A 60 6.55 -5.50 4.22
C GLY A 60 6.45 -4.04 4.54
N ARG A 61 7.33 -3.27 3.91
CA ARG A 61 7.31 -1.83 3.97
C ARG A 61 7.82 -1.33 2.61
N LEU A 62 6.93 -0.68 1.88
CA LEU A 62 7.22 -0.23 0.52
C LEU A 62 6.94 1.25 0.41
N ALA A 63 7.71 1.94 -0.41
CA ALA A 63 7.52 3.35 -0.68
C ALA A 63 7.43 3.58 -2.17
N GLY A 64 6.69 4.57 -2.58
CA GLY A 64 6.54 4.91 -3.98
C GLY A 64 5.22 5.59 -4.24
N SER A 65 4.84 5.62 -5.51
CA SER A 65 3.61 6.26 -5.94
C SER A 65 3.23 5.76 -7.32
N ASP A 66 2.01 6.11 -7.73
CA ASP A 66 1.52 5.85 -9.09
C ASP A 66 1.58 4.39 -9.46
N GLY A 67 1.27 3.53 -8.49
CA GLY A 67 1.17 2.10 -8.74
C GLY A 67 2.51 1.36 -8.68
N ARG A 68 3.61 2.03 -8.37
CA ARG A 68 4.92 1.38 -8.30
C ARG A 68 5.62 1.69 -7.00
N TYR A 69 6.01 0.65 -6.28
CA TYR A 69 6.53 0.76 -4.94
C TYR A 69 7.71 -0.17 -4.75
N THR A 70 8.67 0.25 -3.94
CA THR A 70 9.85 -0.58 -3.62
C THR A 70 10.16 -0.49 -2.13
N GLY A 71 10.83 -1.50 -1.62
CA GLY A 71 11.22 -1.56 -0.22
C GLY A 71 11.62 -2.96 0.16
N GLU A 72 11.05 -3.46 1.25
CA GLU A 72 11.40 -4.77 1.77
C GLU A 72 10.16 -5.61 2.01
N ILE A 73 10.31 -6.90 1.77
CA ILE A 73 9.27 -7.89 2.00
C ILE A 73 9.87 -9.03 2.79
N THR A 74 9.16 -9.49 3.83
CA THR A 74 9.61 -10.59 4.68
C THR A 74 8.73 -11.80 4.45
N ASP A 75 9.35 -12.94 4.24
CA ASP A 75 8.67 -14.22 4.27
C ASP A 75 8.57 -14.63 5.74
N PRO A 76 7.37 -14.60 6.35
CA PRO A 76 7.25 -14.86 7.78
C PRO A 76 7.55 -16.31 8.15
N ALA A 77 7.32 -17.26 7.25
CA ALA A 77 7.57 -18.65 7.54
C ALA A 77 9.06 -18.94 7.64
N ALA A 78 9.86 -18.30 6.79
CA ALA A 78 11.31 -18.48 6.78
C ALA A 78 12.03 -17.40 7.58
N ASP A 79 11.30 -16.37 8.02
CA ASP A 79 11.88 -15.20 8.70
C ASP A 79 13.01 -14.59 7.89
N LYS A 80 12.75 -14.43 6.60
CA LYS A 80 13.76 -13.93 5.66
C LYS A 80 13.23 -12.70 4.97
N THR A 81 14.06 -11.66 4.91
CA THR A 81 13.68 -10.38 4.31
C THR A 81 14.39 -10.22 2.97
N TYR A 82 13.62 -9.76 1.99
CA TYR A 82 14.08 -9.58 0.62
C TYR A 82 13.91 -8.13 0.20
N SER A 83 14.70 -7.69 -0.77
CA SER A 83 14.37 -6.47 -1.50
C SER A 83 13.05 -6.72 -2.21
N GLY A 84 12.09 -5.83 -2.00
CA GLY A 84 10.74 -6.04 -2.51
C GLY A 84 10.28 -4.93 -3.43
N SER A 85 9.34 -5.27 -4.27
CA SER A 85 8.63 -4.29 -5.07
C SER A 85 7.18 -4.70 -5.22
N GLY A 86 6.34 -3.70 -5.46
CA GLY A 86 4.92 -3.90 -5.72
C GLY A 86 4.50 -3.08 -6.92
N ALA A 87 3.71 -3.67 -7.79
CA ALA A 87 3.16 -2.97 -8.94
C ALA A 87 1.66 -3.23 -8.97
N VAL A 88 0.87 -2.16 -8.92
CA VAL A 88 -0.59 -2.25 -8.91
C VAL A 88 -1.10 -2.05 -10.31
N ASP A 89 -1.99 -2.93 -10.73
CA ASP A 89 -2.69 -2.81 -11.99
C ASP A 89 -4.15 -3.18 -11.72
N GLY A 90 -5.00 -2.14 -11.51
CA GLY A 90 -6.39 -2.36 -11.17
C GLY A 90 -6.53 -3.11 -9.85
N ASN A 91 -7.11 -4.29 -9.93
CA ASN A 91 -7.34 -5.13 -8.76
C ASN A 91 -6.24 -6.16 -8.53
N SER A 92 -5.13 -6.02 -9.22
CA SER A 92 -4.00 -6.93 -9.09
C SER A 92 -2.81 -6.19 -8.51
N LEU A 93 -2.09 -6.84 -7.62
CA LEU A 93 -0.84 -6.32 -7.06
C LEU A 93 0.22 -7.38 -7.29
N LYS A 94 1.19 -7.08 -8.14
CA LYS A 94 2.31 -7.98 -8.34
C LYS A 94 3.39 -7.66 -7.34
N MET A 95 3.64 -8.59 -6.44
CA MET A 95 4.68 -8.47 -5.43
C MET A 95 5.89 -9.27 -5.89
N LYS A 96 7.07 -8.70 -5.74
CA LYS A 96 8.29 -9.35 -6.15
C LYS A 96 9.34 -9.18 -5.07
N GLY A 97 9.94 -10.27 -4.67
CA GLY A 97 11.03 -10.26 -3.70
C GLY A 97 12.28 -10.84 -4.32
N CYS A 98 13.41 -10.20 -4.09
CA CYS A 98 14.68 -10.60 -4.67
C CYS A 98 15.76 -10.75 -3.61
N VAL A 99 16.60 -11.77 -3.80
CA VAL A 99 17.81 -11.97 -3.02
C VAL A 99 18.99 -11.67 -3.94
N LEU A 100 19.92 -10.85 -3.47
CA LEU A 100 21.10 -10.49 -4.24
C LEU A 100 20.77 -9.89 -5.61
N LYS A 101 19.56 -9.33 -5.72
CA LYS A 101 19.08 -8.66 -6.94
C LYS A 101 18.98 -9.55 -8.18
N VAL A 102 19.27 -10.82 -8.06
CA VAL A 102 19.22 -11.74 -9.21
C VAL A 102 18.27 -12.90 -9.02
N LEU A 103 18.03 -13.32 -7.77
CA LEU A 103 17.10 -14.40 -7.50
C LEU A 103 15.79 -13.81 -7.02
N CYS A 104 14.82 -13.72 -7.91
CA CYS A 104 13.55 -13.06 -7.62
C CYS A 104 12.38 -14.04 -7.70
N LYS A 105 11.39 -13.85 -6.82
CA LYS A 105 10.13 -14.55 -6.87
C LYS A 105 9.02 -13.54 -6.93
N SER A 106 8.01 -13.81 -7.73
CA SER A 106 6.84 -12.95 -7.89
C SER A 106 5.58 -13.67 -7.46
N GLN A 107 4.66 -12.89 -6.89
CA GLN A 107 3.32 -13.35 -6.55
C GLN A 107 2.35 -12.31 -7.03
N THR A 108 1.14 -12.73 -7.35
CA THR A 108 0.05 -11.80 -7.65
C THR A 108 -0.97 -11.88 -6.55
N TRP A 109 -1.26 -10.73 -5.96
CA TRP A 109 -2.31 -10.59 -4.94
C TRP A 109 -3.51 -9.94 -5.58
N THR A 110 -4.69 -10.23 -5.06
CA THR A 110 -5.93 -9.72 -5.61
C THR A 110 -6.61 -8.82 -4.60
N ARG A 111 -7.13 -7.68 -5.08
CA ARG A 111 -7.84 -6.75 -4.21
C ARG A 111 -9.13 -7.38 -3.70
N LEU A 112 -9.35 -7.25 -2.41
CA LEU A 112 -10.57 -7.72 -1.77
C LEU A 112 -11.64 -6.63 -1.74
#